data_2b790c42e8fc4b501cca52510bbf42e5
#
_entry.id   2b790c42e8fc4b501cca52510bbf42e5
#
_cell.length_a   1.000
_cell.length_b   1.000
_cell.length_c   1.000
_cell.angle_alpha   90.00
_cell.angle_beta   90.00
_cell.angle_gamma   90.00
#
_symmetry.space_group_name_H-M   'P 1'
#
loop_
_entity.id
_entity.type
_entity.pdbx_description
1 polymer ?
#
loop_
_entity_poly.entity_id
_entity_poly.type
_entity_poly.pdbx_seq_one_letter_code
_entity_poly.pdbx_strand_id
1 'polypeptide(L)'
;MKNKELFSQLKVVSTVVLRVDGRGFSKTLRKLEFKKPYDIRFTESMVRSTHDFFSESGINPTLAYLFSDEINLVFTRELPFNGRLEKIDSVIPSFIASALTIHLKSAYPLSFDSRVSIIDRNEITEYLNWRQNECWRNLVSSYAYYLLLEDGMNAKEAALKLKGMKSDKLHQLAWEHGINLAETPAWQRRGVMIYKQSFEKQGHNPLTGENPMVSRTKIVEDWELPLFKSDDGEQLIHSIINELQT
;
A
#
# COMPACT_ATOMS: atom_id res chain seq x y z
N MET A 1 7.82 36.42 11.07
CA MET A 1 8.10 35.02 11.47
C MET A 1 7.67 34.05 10.39
N LYS A 2 6.48 34.21 9.79
CA LYS A 2 5.93 33.31 8.75
C LYS A 2 6.87 33.08 7.56
N ASN A 3 7.66 34.07 7.17
CA ASN A 3 8.66 33.95 6.11
C ASN A 3 9.94 33.17 6.50
N LYS A 4 10.02 32.69 7.73
CA LYS A 4 11.11 31.84 8.24
C LYS A 4 10.78 30.37 8.23
N GLU A 5 9.55 30.00 7.90
CA GLU A 5 9.13 28.61 7.74
C GLU A 5 9.68 28.08 6.39
N LEU A 6 10.61 27.12 6.46
CA LEU A 6 11.45 26.74 5.31
C LEU A 6 10.64 26.17 4.13
N PHE A 7 9.62 25.32 4.39
CA PHE A 7 8.92 24.59 3.34
C PHE A 7 7.44 24.99 3.19
N SER A 8 6.98 25.98 3.96
CA SER A 8 5.55 26.37 4.01
C SER A 8 4.97 26.81 2.67
N GLN A 9 5.82 27.30 1.75
CA GLN A 9 5.44 27.77 0.40
C GLN A 9 5.71 26.73 -0.68
N LEU A 10 6.37 25.61 -0.34
CA LEU A 10 6.69 24.59 -1.34
C LEU A 10 5.43 23.80 -1.69
N LYS A 11 5.09 23.81 -2.98
CA LYS A 11 3.95 23.10 -3.53
C LYS A 11 4.40 22.12 -4.59
N VAL A 12 3.75 20.96 -4.60
CA VAL A 12 3.80 20.03 -5.71
C VAL A 12 2.64 20.29 -6.66
N VAL A 13 2.84 19.98 -7.92
CA VAL A 13 1.85 20.12 -8.99
C VAL A 13 1.80 18.81 -9.78
N SER A 14 0.73 18.58 -10.54
CA SER A 14 0.57 17.38 -11.37
C SER A 14 0.27 16.10 -10.57
N THR A 15 0.37 14.93 -11.23
CA THR A 15 0.17 13.63 -10.62
C THR A 15 1.25 13.37 -9.57
N VAL A 16 0.80 12.96 -8.40
CA VAL A 16 1.68 12.71 -7.25
C VAL A 16 1.45 11.30 -6.73
N VAL A 17 2.55 10.63 -6.43
CA VAL A 17 2.54 9.43 -5.59
C VAL A 17 3.18 9.76 -4.25
N LEU A 18 2.44 9.54 -3.17
CA LEU A 18 2.96 9.57 -1.82
C LEU A 18 3.21 8.14 -1.36
N ARG A 19 4.49 7.80 -1.20
CA ARG A 19 4.89 6.53 -0.58
C ARG A 19 5.08 6.72 0.90
N VAL A 20 4.31 5.98 1.69
CA VAL A 20 4.33 5.95 3.15
C VAL A 20 4.93 4.62 3.58
N ASP A 21 5.99 4.65 4.38
CA ASP A 21 6.81 3.48 4.74
C ASP A 21 6.95 3.36 6.26
N GLY A 22 6.73 2.16 6.78
CA GLY A 22 6.71 1.89 8.22
C GLY A 22 8.10 1.93 8.84
N ARG A 23 8.26 2.74 9.89
CA ARG A 23 9.55 2.89 10.56
C ARG A 23 9.71 1.93 11.74
N GLY A 24 10.64 0.98 11.61
CA GLY A 24 11.00 0.07 12.70
C GLY A 24 9.95 -0.97 13.06
N PHE A 25 9.03 -1.28 12.16
CA PHE A 25 7.90 -2.17 12.38
C PHE A 25 8.30 -3.60 12.75
N SER A 26 9.38 -4.14 12.20
CA SER A 26 9.87 -5.47 12.55
C SER A 26 10.03 -5.69 14.06
N LYS A 27 10.51 -4.67 14.80
CA LYS A 27 10.66 -4.71 16.26
C LYS A 27 9.31 -4.68 16.97
N THR A 28 8.40 -3.81 16.52
CA THR A 28 7.07 -3.66 17.13
C THR A 28 6.20 -4.89 16.86
N LEU A 29 6.19 -5.39 15.61
CA LEU A 29 5.42 -6.59 15.26
C LEU A 29 5.90 -7.84 16.02
N ARG A 30 7.20 -7.94 16.31
CA ARG A 30 7.73 -9.01 17.18
C ARG A 30 7.17 -8.91 18.60
N LYS A 31 7.11 -7.70 19.17
CA LYS A 31 6.52 -7.47 20.49
C LYS A 31 5.03 -7.75 20.55
N LEU A 32 4.33 -7.60 19.43
CA LEU A 32 2.91 -7.90 19.27
C LEU A 32 2.67 -9.35 18.81
N GLU A 33 3.71 -10.18 18.79
CA GLU A 33 3.64 -11.62 18.50
C GLU A 33 3.02 -11.94 17.13
N PHE A 34 3.31 -11.11 16.12
CA PHE A 34 2.93 -11.40 14.74
C PHE A 34 3.79 -12.48 14.15
N LYS A 35 3.17 -13.41 13.42
CA LYS A 35 3.86 -14.50 12.71
C LYS A 35 4.81 -13.95 11.64
N LYS A 36 5.84 -14.74 11.33
CA LYS A 36 6.82 -14.44 10.29
C LYS A 36 6.90 -15.61 9.31
N PRO A 37 7.21 -15.38 8.02
CA PRO A 37 7.49 -14.05 7.43
C PRO A 37 6.27 -13.14 7.27
N TYR A 38 5.05 -13.68 7.20
CA TYR A 38 3.81 -12.95 6.97
C TYR A 38 2.72 -13.33 7.99
N ASP A 39 1.93 -12.34 8.39
CA ASP A 39 0.74 -12.51 9.22
C ASP A 39 -0.40 -11.72 8.62
N ILE A 40 -1.49 -12.42 8.27
CA ILE A 40 -2.66 -11.80 7.65
C ILE A 40 -3.26 -10.69 8.52
N ARG A 41 -3.22 -10.82 9.85
CA ARG A 41 -3.76 -9.82 10.79
C ARG A 41 -3.08 -8.45 10.64
N PHE A 42 -1.76 -8.45 10.33
CA PHE A 42 -1.03 -7.21 10.07
C PHE A 42 -1.48 -6.58 8.75
N THR A 43 -1.55 -7.36 7.67
CA THR A 43 -1.99 -6.88 6.36
C THR A 43 -3.44 -6.37 6.42
N GLU A 44 -4.35 -7.10 7.09
CA GLU A 44 -5.72 -6.62 7.32
C GLU A 44 -5.76 -5.29 8.07
N SER A 45 -4.89 -5.11 9.07
CA SER A 45 -4.83 -3.85 9.81
C SER A 45 -4.30 -2.70 8.94
N MET A 46 -3.32 -2.95 8.06
CA MET A 46 -2.84 -1.99 7.07
C MET A 46 -3.95 -1.61 6.08
N VAL A 47 -4.68 -2.60 5.57
CA VAL A 47 -5.81 -2.40 4.65
C VAL A 47 -6.92 -1.59 5.32
N ARG A 48 -7.35 -1.95 6.52
CA ARG A 48 -8.36 -1.21 7.28
C ARG A 48 -7.95 0.23 7.56
N SER A 49 -6.68 0.45 7.94
CA SER A 49 -6.16 1.81 8.17
C SER A 49 -6.18 2.67 6.90
N THR A 50 -5.90 2.05 5.76
CA THR A 50 -5.98 2.72 4.46
C THR A 50 -7.43 2.90 4.02
N HIS A 51 -8.32 1.96 4.31
CA HIS A 51 -9.76 2.11 4.09
C HIS A 51 -10.33 3.29 4.90
N ASP A 52 -9.96 3.40 6.19
CA ASP A 52 -10.36 4.55 7.02
C ASP A 52 -9.82 5.87 6.46
N PHE A 53 -8.61 5.84 5.88
CA PHE A 53 -8.08 7.02 5.21
C PHE A 53 -8.96 7.45 4.02
N PHE A 54 -9.48 6.52 3.23
CA PHE A 54 -10.40 6.82 2.12
C PHE A 54 -11.78 7.31 2.58
N SER A 55 -12.27 6.84 3.74
CA SER A 55 -13.61 7.14 4.24
C SER A 55 -13.65 8.34 5.18
N GLU A 56 -12.63 8.54 6.04
CA GLU A 56 -12.69 9.45 7.17
C GLU A 56 -11.76 10.67 7.05
N SER A 57 -10.69 10.59 6.23
CA SER A 57 -9.70 11.68 6.19
C SER A 57 -10.16 12.94 5.45
N GLY A 58 -11.21 12.85 4.65
CA GLY A 58 -11.59 13.90 3.70
C GLY A 58 -10.63 14.07 2.52
N ILE A 59 -9.63 13.19 2.39
CA ILE A 59 -8.64 13.18 1.31
C ILE A 59 -9.00 12.06 0.34
N ASN A 60 -8.98 12.34 -0.95
CA ASN A 60 -9.43 11.42 -1.99
C ASN A 60 -8.27 11.00 -2.92
N PRO A 61 -7.46 10.00 -2.57
CA PRO A 61 -6.53 9.41 -3.52
C PRO A 61 -7.29 8.67 -4.62
N THR A 62 -6.70 8.58 -5.80
CA THR A 62 -7.24 7.80 -6.92
C THR A 62 -7.22 6.32 -6.59
N LEU A 63 -6.10 5.85 -6.06
CA LEU A 63 -5.91 4.50 -5.54
C LEU A 63 -4.83 4.48 -4.45
N ALA A 64 -4.81 3.41 -3.68
CA ALA A 64 -3.71 3.03 -2.79
C ALA A 64 -3.24 1.63 -3.14
N TYR A 65 -1.94 1.43 -3.25
CA TYR A 65 -1.32 0.12 -3.41
C TYR A 65 -0.44 -0.17 -2.20
N LEU A 66 -0.65 -1.33 -1.55
CA LEU A 66 0.01 -1.68 -0.30
C LEU A 66 0.65 -3.06 -0.35
N PHE A 67 1.78 -3.19 0.30
CA PHE A 67 2.41 -4.47 0.62
C PHE A 67 3.35 -4.30 1.82
N SER A 68 3.50 -5.33 2.63
CA SER A 68 4.27 -5.24 3.88
C SER A 68 3.80 -4.04 4.73
N ASP A 69 4.70 -3.13 5.09
CA ASP A 69 4.48 -1.89 5.82
C ASP A 69 4.52 -0.64 4.92
N GLU A 70 4.43 -0.83 3.61
CA GLU A 70 4.44 0.25 2.62
C GLU A 70 3.04 0.50 2.03
N ILE A 71 2.67 1.78 1.89
CA ILE A 71 1.45 2.24 1.23
C ILE A 71 1.83 3.28 0.18
N ASN A 72 1.36 3.09 -1.05
CA ASN A 72 1.55 4.04 -2.16
C ASN A 72 0.20 4.66 -2.51
N LEU A 73 0.01 5.93 -2.17
CA LEU A 73 -1.19 6.70 -2.46
C LEU A 73 -0.99 7.48 -3.75
N VAL A 74 -1.82 7.24 -4.74
CA VAL A 74 -1.76 7.92 -6.06
C VAL A 74 -2.82 9.00 -6.13
N PHE A 75 -2.41 10.22 -6.48
CA PHE A 75 -3.29 11.37 -6.68
C PHE A 75 -3.17 11.84 -8.13
N THR A 76 -4.22 11.62 -8.93
CA THR A 76 -4.25 12.02 -10.36
C THR A 76 -5.10 13.26 -10.62
N ARG A 77 -5.70 13.83 -9.57
CA ARG A 77 -6.66 14.94 -9.62
C ARG A 77 -6.25 16.04 -8.65
N GLU A 78 -7.21 16.46 -7.82
CA GLU A 78 -6.96 17.45 -6.78
C GLU A 78 -5.96 16.94 -5.76
N LEU A 79 -4.89 17.70 -5.62
CA LEU A 79 -3.89 17.41 -4.60
C LEU A 79 -4.39 17.88 -3.23
N PRO A 80 -4.25 17.06 -2.18
CA PRO A 80 -4.63 17.47 -0.85
C PRO A 80 -3.86 18.72 -0.43
N PHE A 81 -4.49 19.55 0.39
CA PHE A 81 -3.91 20.77 0.93
C PHE A 81 -3.41 21.76 -0.14
N ASN A 82 -4.02 21.80 -1.34
CA ASN A 82 -3.57 22.61 -2.48
C ASN A 82 -2.11 22.34 -2.86
N GLY A 83 -1.68 21.08 -2.77
CA GLY A 83 -0.34 20.63 -3.12
C GLY A 83 0.76 21.01 -2.12
N ARG A 84 0.45 21.56 -0.94
CA ARG A 84 1.47 21.90 0.06
C ARG A 84 2.23 20.67 0.53
N LEU A 85 3.51 20.59 0.12
CA LEU A 85 4.36 19.41 0.34
C LEU A 85 4.46 19.05 1.83
N GLU A 86 4.74 20.03 2.67
CA GLU A 86 4.88 19.85 4.12
C GLU A 86 3.62 19.24 4.77
N LYS A 87 2.44 19.62 4.29
CA LYS A 87 1.17 19.05 4.75
C LYS A 87 0.94 17.63 4.26
N ILE A 88 1.28 17.37 3.01
CA ILE A 88 1.16 16.05 2.40
C ILE A 88 2.04 15.06 3.17
N ASP A 89 3.32 15.42 3.40
CA ASP A 89 4.30 14.55 4.06
C ASP A 89 4.09 14.40 5.58
N SER A 90 3.34 15.29 6.21
CA SER A 90 3.12 15.22 7.66
C SER A 90 1.74 14.67 8.03
N VAL A 91 0.66 15.19 7.44
CA VAL A 91 -0.70 14.87 7.87
C VAL A 91 -1.11 13.47 7.44
N ILE A 92 -0.77 13.07 6.21
CA ILE A 92 -1.19 11.77 5.67
C ILE A 92 -0.54 10.61 6.46
N PRO A 93 0.79 10.53 6.62
CA PRO A 93 1.40 9.46 7.40
C PRO A 93 1.00 9.50 8.88
N SER A 94 0.70 10.68 9.45
CA SER A 94 0.18 10.79 10.82
C SER A 94 -1.20 10.15 10.97
N PHE A 95 -2.11 10.37 10.02
CA PHE A 95 -3.42 9.74 10.02
C PHE A 95 -3.28 8.22 9.95
N ILE A 96 -2.49 7.71 9.00
CA ILE A 96 -2.27 6.28 8.81
C ILE A 96 -1.64 5.65 10.06
N ALA A 97 -0.65 6.30 10.67
CA ALA A 97 -0.02 5.83 11.91
C ALA A 97 -1.02 5.72 13.06
N SER A 98 -1.91 6.71 13.20
CA SER A 98 -2.96 6.73 14.21
C SER A 98 -3.98 5.61 13.99
N ALA A 99 -4.51 5.49 12.76
CA ALA A 99 -5.47 4.46 12.40
C ALA A 99 -4.88 3.04 12.60
N LEU A 100 -3.64 2.80 12.15
CA LEU A 100 -2.98 1.52 12.33
C LEU A 100 -2.73 1.19 13.80
N THR A 101 -2.38 2.17 14.62
CA THR A 101 -2.22 1.98 16.07
C THR A 101 -3.51 1.50 16.71
N ILE A 102 -4.66 2.04 16.27
CA ILE A 102 -5.99 1.65 16.75
C ILE A 102 -6.32 0.22 16.29
N HIS A 103 -6.15 -0.09 15.00
CA HIS A 103 -6.48 -1.42 14.46
C HIS A 103 -5.61 -2.54 15.03
N LEU A 104 -4.34 -2.27 15.27
CA LEU A 104 -3.43 -3.22 15.91
C LEU A 104 -3.63 -3.30 17.43
N LYS A 105 -4.45 -2.41 18.01
CA LYS A 105 -4.58 -2.24 19.48
C LYS A 105 -3.20 -2.15 20.14
N SER A 106 -2.29 -1.44 19.48
CA SER A 106 -0.89 -1.36 19.89
C SER A 106 -0.73 -0.47 21.11
N ALA A 107 -0.06 -1.00 22.14
CA ALA A 107 0.42 -0.20 23.26
C ALA A 107 1.71 0.58 22.92
N TYR A 108 2.25 0.39 21.73
CA TYR A 108 3.48 1.04 21.26
C TYR A 108 3.16 2.04 20.15
N PRO A 109 3.78 3.23 20.17
CA PRO A 109 3.61 4.19 19.09
C PRO A 109 4.16 3.62 17.78
N LEU A 110 3.42 3.86 16.69
CA LEU A 110 3.81 3.54 15.33
C LEU A 110 4.16 4.83 14.59
N SER A 111 5.09 4.76 13.68
CA SER A 111 5.47 5.90 12.85
C SER A 111 5.77 5.46 11.43
N PHE A 112 5.43 6.34 10.50
CA PHE A 112 5.76 6.21 9.09
C PHE A 112 6.66 7.38 8.68
N ASP A 113 7.56 7.15 7.76
CA ASP A 113 8.10 8.21 6.92
C ASP A 113 7.37 8.24 5.58
N SER A 114 7.49 9.36 4.85
CA SER A 114 6.86 9.48 3.56
C SER A 114 7.75 10.16 2.54
N ARG A 115 7.48 9.88 1.27
CA ARG A 115 8.21 10.44 0.13
C ARG A 115 7.25 10.77 -0.98
N VAL A 116 7.28 12.01 -1.44
CA VAL A 116 6.49 12.47 -2.58
C VAL A 116 7.30 12.27 -3.86
N SER A 117 6.69 11.58 -4.82
CA SER A 117 7.18 11.46 -6.19
C SER A 117 6.22 12.19 -7.13
N ILE A 118 6.75 13.08 -7.95
CA ILE A 118 6.00 13.73 -9.03
C ILE A 118 6.26 12.91 -10.27
N ILE A 119 5.20 12.41 -10.89
CA ILE A 119 5.27 11.58 -12.10
C ILE A 119 4.22 12.05 -13.11
N ASP A 120 4.39 11.69 -14.35
CA ASP A 120 3.34 11.86 -15.34
C ASP A 120 2.25 10.79 -15.17
N ARG A 121 1.04 11.12 -15.62
CA ARG A 121 -0.10 10.19 -15.49
C ARG A 121 0.12 8.86 -16.22
N ASN A 122 0.82 8.89 -17.33
CA ASN A 122 1.19 7.71 -18.11
C ASN A 122 2.30 6.85 -17.47
N GLU A 123 3.00 7.39 -16.46
CA GLU A 123 4.05 6.67 -15.71
C GLU A 123 3.48 5.89 -14.51
N ILE A 124 2.19 6.05 -14.19
CA ILE A 124 1.58 5.39 -13.01
C ILE A 124 1.71 3.87 -13.10
N THR A 125 1.42 3.28 -14.27
CA THR A 125 1.53 1.82 -14.46
C THR A 125 2.96 1.34 -14.28
N GLU A 126 3.94 2.07 -14.81
CA GLU A 126 5.36 1.76 -14.64
C GLU A 126 5.78 1.86 -13.16
N TYR A 127 5.35 2.92 -12.47
CA TYR A 127 5.59 3.08 -11.03
C TYR A 127 5.01 1.92 -10.22
N LEU A 128 3.73 1.57 -10.44
CA LEU A 128 3.07 0.48 -9.71
C LEU A 128 3.72 -0.88 -10.01
N ASN A 129 4.12 -1.11 -11.27
CA ASN A 129 4.85 -2.31 -11.64
C ASN A 129 6.23 -2.39 -10.94
N TRP A 130 6.94 -1.27 -10.85
CA TRP A 130 8.18 -1.20 -10.07
C TRP A 130 7.94 -1.57 -8.60
N ARG A 131 6.87 -1.07 -7.97
CA ARG A 131 6.54 -1.40 -6.58
C ARG A 131 6.06 -2.84 -6.40
N GLN A 132 5.33 -3.40 -7.37
CA GLN A 132 4.93 -4.81 -7.32
C GLN A 132 6.14 -5.75 -7.46
N ASN A 133 7.12 -5.38 -8.25
CA ASN A 133 8.39 -6.10 -8.32
C ASN A 133 9.16 -6.06 -6.98
N GLU A 134 9.05 -4.95 -6.22
CA GLU A 134 9.59 -4.86 -4.87
C GLU A 134 8.85 -5.77 -3.89
N CYS A 135 7.51 -5.80 -3.98
CA CYS A 135 6.67 -6.72 -3.20
C CYS A 135 7.15 -8.17 -3.37
N TRP A 136 7.35 -8.59 -4.60
CA TRP A 136 7.88 -9.92 -4.93
C TRP A 136 9.29 -10.15 -4.36
N ARG A 137 10.21 -9.20 -4.51
CA ARG A 137 11.56 -9.31 -3.93
C ARG A 137 11.54 -9.41 -2.42
N ASN A 138 10.67 -8.63 -1.76
CA ASN A 138 10.49 -8.68 -0.31
C ASN A 138 9.96 -10.04 0.14
N LEU A 139 9.01 -10.62 -0.60
CA LEU A 139 8.50 -11.95 -0.32
C LEU A 139 9.62 -12.99 -0.37
N VAL A 140 10.34 -13.06 -1.48
CA VAL A 140 11.41 -14.05 -1.69
C VAL A 140 12.49 -13.92 -0.59
N SER A 141 12.91 -12.70 -0.30
CA SER A 141 13.94 -12.43 0.71
C SER A 141 13.45 -12.75 2.13
N SER A 142 12.19 -12.44 2.44
CA SER A 142 11.60 -12.70 3.76
C SER A 142 11.48 -14.20 4.02
N TYR A 143 10.94 -14.96 3.07
CA TYR A 143 10.86 -16.40 3.22
C TYR A 143 12.25 -17.03 3.43
N ALA A 144 13.21 -16.71 2.56
CA ALA A 144 14.56 -17.23 2.67
C ALA A 144 15.21 -16.90 4.03
N TYR A 145 15.01 -15.67 4.53
CA TYR A 145 15.55 -15.25 5.81
C TYR A 145 14.94 -16.02 7.00
N TYR A 146 13.62 -16.13 7.03
CA TYR A 146 12.94 -16.79 8.17
C TYR A 146 13.14 -18.30 8.16
N LEU A 147 13.25 -18.93 7.00
CA LEU A 147 13.63 -20.36 6.90
C LEU A 147 15.02 -20.63 7.49
N LEU A 148 16.01 -19.77 7.22
CA LEU A 148 17.32 -19.92 7.83
C LEU A 148 17.30 -19.72 9.36
N LEU A 149 16.40 -18.88 9.87
CA LEU A 149 16.22 -18.76 11.32
C LEU A 149 15.55 -20.02 11.91
N GLU A 150 14.60 -20.63 11.21
CA GLU A 150 13.97 -21.90 11.59
C GLU A 150 14.97 -23.06 11.58
N ASP A 151 15.96 -23.03 10.67
CA ASP A 151 17.11 -23.95 10.66
C ASP A 151 18.08 -23.74 11.83
N GLY A 152 17.81 -22.78 12.72
CA GLY A 152 18.62 -22.49 13.92
C GLY A 152 19.73 -21.47 13.72
N MET A 153 19.82 -20.80 12.55
CA MET A 153 20.78 -19.71 12.37
C MET A 153 20.37 -18.49 13.16
N ASN A 154 21.32 -17.76 13.71
CA ASN A 154 21.04 -16.45 14.27
C ASN A 154 20.84 -15.39 13.16
N ALA A 155 20.26 -14.24 13.53
CA ALA A 155 19.93 -13.17 12.57
C ALA A 155 21.13 -12.66 11.75
N LYS A 156 22.32 -12.62 12.37
CA LYS A 156 23.55 -12.16 11.71
C LYS A 156 24.07 -13.17 10.69
N GLU A 157 24.04 -14.44 11.06
CA GLU A 157 24.45 -15.56 10.19
C GLU A 157 23.52 -15.67 8.98
N ALA A 158 22.18 -15.64 9.20
CA ALA A 158 21.20 -15.68 8.14
C ALA A 158 21.38 -14.50 7.17
N ALA A 159 21.50 -13.28 7.68
CA ALA A 159 21.72 -12.09 6.85
C ALA A 159 23.04 -12.18 6.04
N LEU A 160 24.13 -12.69 6.65
CA LEU A 160 25.39 -12.88 5.96
C LEU A 160 25.30 -13.94 4.87
N LYS A 161 24.62 -15.06 5.13
CA LYS A 161 24.40 -16.14 4.16
C LYS A 161 23.60 -15.68 2.95
N LEU A 162 22.59 -14.84 3.15
CA LEU A 162 21.75 -14.31 2.07
C LEU A 162 22.40 -13.17 1.28
N LYS A 163 23.43 -12.53 1.84
CA LYS A 163 24.08 -11.38 1.20
C LYS A 163 24.70 -11.78 -0.15
N GLY A 164 24.21 -11.13 -1.22
CA GLY A 164 24.67 -11.39 -2.59
C GLY A 164 24.11 -12.67 -3.22
N MET A 165 23.22 -13.39 -2.52
CA MET A 165 22.55 -14.56 -3.09
C MET A 165 21.60 -14.14 -4.20
N LYS A 166 21.68 -14.80 -5.36
CA LYS A 166 20.81 -14.53 -6.50
C LYS A 166 19.41 -15.11 -6.28
N SER A 167 18.43 -14.58 -6.99
CA SER A 167 17.01 -14.96 -6.87
C SER A 167 16.78 -16.46 -7.04
N ASP A 168 17.44 -17.09 -8.02
CA ASP A 168 17.37 -18.55 -8.26
C ASP A 168 17.71 -19.37 -7.03
N LYS A 169 18.76 -18.96 -6.30
CA LYS A 169 19.20 -19.62 -5.05
C LYS A 169 18.25 -19.40 -3.89
N LEU A 170 17.63 -18.23 -3.81
CA LEU A 170 16.61 -17.94 -2.80
C LEU A 170 15.34 -18.78 -3.05
N HIS A 171 14.94 -18.93 -4.31
CA HIS A 171 13.82 -19.79 -4.71
C HIS A 171 14.13 -21.27 -4.41
N GLN A 172 15.34 -21.72 -4.71
CA GLN A 172 15.77 -23.09 -4.40
C GLN A 172 15.72 -23.35 -2.91
N LEU A 173 16.21 -22.41 -2.07
CA LEU A 173 16.16 -22.52 -0.61
C LEU A 173 14.71 -22.70 -0.10
N ALA A 174 13.77 -21.89 -0.59
CA ALA A 174 12.36 -22.05 -0.22
C ALA A 174 11.78 -23.40 -0.67
N TRP A 175 12.13 -23.85 -1.87
CA TRP A 175 11.67 -25.12 -2.43
C TRP A 175 12.21 -26.32 -1.61
N GLU A 176 13.48 -26.30 -1.18
CA GLU A 176 14.09 -27.31 -0.32
C GLU A 176 13.38 -27.44 1.04
N HIS A 177 12.72 -26.38 1.50
CA HIS A 177 11.86 -26.35 2.70
C HIS A 177 10.37 -26.64 2.39
N GLY A 178 10.07 -27.12 1.18
CA GLY A 178 8.71 -27.47 0.79
C GLY A 178 7.80 -26.30 0.47
N ILE A 179 8.36 -25.08 0.25
CA ILE A 179 7.58 -23.88 -0.05
C ILE A 179 7.73 -23.49 -1.52
N ASN A 180 6.62 -23.59 -2.27
CA ASN A 180 6.53 -22.99 -3.59
C ASN A 180 6.11 -21.52 -3.46
N LEU A 181 7.03 -20.60 -3.63
CA LEU A 181 6.76 -19.16 -3.50
C LEU A 181 5.72 -18.66 -4.52
N ALA A 182 5.58 -19.33 -5.67
CA ALA A 182 4.59 -18.98 -6.67
C ALA A 182 3.15 -19.33 -6.25
N GLU A 183 2.97 -20.21 -5.28
CA GLU A 183 1.68 -20.65 -4.74
C GLU A 183 1.28 -19.95 -3.43
N THR A 184 2.15 -19.09 -2.90
CA THR A 184 1.80 -18.29 -1.73
C THR A 184 0.62 -17.37 -2.03
N PRO A 185 -0.17 -16.92 -1.04
CA PRO A 185 -1.33 -16.05 -1.27
C PRO A 185 -1.00 -14.81 -2.12
N ALA A 186 -1.93 -14.40 -2.99
CA ALA A 186 -1.71 -13.28 -3.92
C ALA A 186 -1.32 -11.98 -3.20
N TRP A 187 -1.95 -11.67 -2.08
CA TRP A 187 -1.64 -10.49 -1.28
C TRP A 187 -0.19 -10.43 -0.78
N GLN A 188 0.45 -11.58 -0.56
CA GLN A 188 1.88 -11.63 -0.21
C GLN A 188 2.78 -11.35 -1.42
N ARG A 189 2.39 -11.86 -2.60
CA ARG A 189 3.17 -11.81 -3.84
C ARG A 189 2.99 -10.54 -4.63
N ARG A 190 1.78 -9.98 -4.57
CA ARG A 190 1.33 -8.90 -5.47
C ARG A 190 0.79 -7.68 -4.72
N GLY A 191 0.67 -7.77 -3.39
CA GLY A 191 0.10 -6.70 -2.58
C GLY A 191 -1.43 -6.67 -2.61
N VAL A 192 -2.00 -5.57 -2.09
CA VAL A 192 -3.43 -5.28 -2.06
C VAL A 192 -3.64 -3.88 -2.65
N MET A 193 -4.73 -3.67 -3.37
CA MET A 193 -5.10 -2.35 -3.88
C MET A 193 -6.43 -1.89 -3.29
N ILE A 194 -6.50 -0.60 -2.95
CA ILE A 194 -7.74 0.05 -2.50
C ILE A 194 -8.04 1.21 -3.43
N TYR A 195 -9.28 1.28 -3.91
CA TYR A 195 -9.74 2.34 -4.80
C TYR A 195 -11.24 2.55 -4.68
N LYS A 196 -11.72 3.68 -5.19
CA LYS A 196 -13.15 3.98 -5.28
C LYS A 196 -13.67 3.51 -6.64
N GLN A 197 -14.78 2.78 -6.61
CA GLN A 197 -15.49 2.30 -7.79
C GLN A 197 -16.92 2.87 -7.81
N SER A 198 -17.31 3.42 -8.94
CA SER A 198 -18.67 3.88 -9.16
C SER A 198 -19.58 2.69 -9.50
N PHE A 199 -20.82 2.73 -9.06
CA PHE A 199 -21.85 1.77 -9.43
C PHE A 199 -23.22 2.46 -9.47
N GLU A 200 -24.07 1.99 -10.34
CA GLU A 200 -25.43 2.47 -10.43
C GLU A 200 -26.35 1.74 -9.46
N LYS A 201 -27.19 2.49 -8.78
CA LYS A 201 -28.21 1.96 -7.88
C LYS A 201 -29.53 2.69 -8.10
N GLN A 202 -30.64 1.94 -8.11
CA GLN A 202 -31.95 2.52 -8.11
C GLN A 202 -32.19 3.29 -6.81
N GLY A 203 -32.40 4.59 -6.92
CA GLY A 203 -32.78 5.46 -5.82
C GLY A 203 -34.28 5.48 -5.65
N HIS A 204 -34.76 6.13 -4.61
CA HIS A 204 -36.18 6.47 -4.43
C HIS A 204 -36.28 7.94 -4.05
N ASN A 205 -37.05 8.69 -4.83
CA ASN A 205 -37.34 10.09 -4.49
C ASN A 205 -38.68 10.14 -3.71
N PRO A 206 -38.64 10.39 -2.40
CA PRO A 206 -39.86 10.38 -1.57
C PRO A 206 -40.83 11.52 -1.91
N LEU A 207 -40.38 12.55 -2.63
CA LEU A 207 -41.23 13.70 -3.01
C LEU A 207 -41.99 13.46 -4.32
N THR A 208 -41.36 12.78 -5.29
CA THR A 208 -41.95 12.54 -6.61
C THR A 208 -42.47 11.12 -6.80
N GLY A 209 -42.05 10.18 -5.94
CA GLY A 209 -42.32 8.75 -6.09
C GLY A 209 -41.48 8.06 -7.20
N GLU A 210 -40.63 8.79 -7.88
CA GLU A 210 -39.81 8.26 -8.96
C GLU A 210 -38.62 7.45 -8.40
N ASN A 211 -38.18 6.48 -9.18
CA ASN A 211 -37.03 5.64 -8.87
C ASN A 211 -35.89 5.84 -9.89
N PRO A 212 -35.19 6.99 -9.86
CA PRO A 212 -34.11 7.25 -10.79
C PRO A 212 -32.92 6.34 -10.52
N MET A 213 -32.16 6.03 -11.58
CA MET A 213 -30.81 5.45 -11.43
C MET A 213 -29.86 6.53 -10.91
N VAL A 214 -29.16 6.24 -9.83
CA VAL A 214 -28.22 7.15 -9.20
C VAL A 214 -26.84 6.51 -9.13
N SER A 215 -25.82 7.24 -9.52
CA SER A 215 -24.44 6.82 -9.35
C SER A 215 -24.04 6.90 -7.88
N ARG A 216 -23.42 5.86 -7.39
CA ARG A 216 -22.87 5.75 -6.04
C ARG A 216 -21.42 5.29 -6.12
N THR A 217 -20.66 5.55 -5.09
CA THR A 217 -19.27 5.13 -4.99
C THR A 217 -19.09 4.19 -3.80
N LYS A 218 -18.34 3.12 -4.00
CA LYS A 218 -17.90 2.21 -2.94
C LYS A 218 -16.37 2.16 -2.91
N ILE A 219 -15.80 1.88 -1.75
CA ILE A 219 -14.39 1.55 -1.61
C ILE A 219 -14.24 0.04 -1.87
N VAL A 220 -13.33 -0.31 -2.76
CA VAL A 220 -12.98 -1.69 -3.13
C VAL A 220 -11.62 -2.01 -2.55
N GLU A 221 -11.50 -3.19 -1.95
CA GLU A 221 -10.25 -3.79 -1.49
C GLU A 221 -9.98 -5.00 -2.38
N ASP A 222 -8.98 -4.92 -3.26
CA ASP A 222 -8.61 -5.99 -4.17
C ASP A 222 -7.39 -6.74 -3.62
N TRP A 223 -7.63 -7.97 -3.16
CA TRP A 223 -6.64 -8.87 -2.57
C TRP A 223 -6.04 -9.84 -3.58
N GLU A 224 -6.61 -9.93 -4.79
CA GLU A 224 -6.24 -10.90 -5.84
C GLU A 224 -5.69 -10.20 -7.09
N LEU A 225 -4.83 -9.21 -6.89
CA LEU A 225 -4.29 -8.39 -7.96
C LEU A 225 -3.63 -9.22 -9.07
N PRO A 226 -3.82 -8.85 -10.35
CA PRO A 226 -3.03 -9.36 -11.45
C PRO A 226 -1.58 -8.85 -11.38
N LEU A 227 -0.72 -9.37 -12.25
CA LEU A 227 0.57 -8.74 -12.47
C LEU A 227 0.37 -7.43 -13.22
N PHE A 228 0.83 -6.30 -12.68
CA PHE A 228 0.62 -4.98 -13.28
C PHE A 228 1.24 -4.83 -14.68
N LYS A 229 2.24 -5.65 -15.00
CA LYS A 229 2.87 -5.72 -16.34
C LYS A 229 2.09 -6.59 -17.33
N SER A 230 1.02 -7.28 -16.92
CA SER A 230 0.16 -8.06 -17.83
C SER A 230 -0.96 -7.16 -18.37
N ASP A 231 -1.58 -7.60 -19.48
CA ASP A 231 -2.71 -6.89 -20.09
C ASP A 231 -3.83 -6.65 -19.08
N ASP A 232 -4.17 -7.66 -18.24
CA ASP A 232 -5.19 -7.53 -17.18
C ASP A 232 -4.79 -6.48 -16.14
N GLY A 233 -3.51 -6.43 -15.77
CA GLY A 233 -2.98 -5.46 -14.82
C GLY A 233 -3.00 -4.03 -15.34
N GLU A 234 -2.60 -3.84 -16.58
CA GLU A 234 -2.66 -2.54 -17.26
C GLU A 234 -4.11 -2.06 -17.41
N GLN A 235 -5.02 -2.95 -17.83
CA GLN A 235 -6.45 -2.65 -17.94
C GLN A 235 -7.07 -2.26 -16.59
N LEU A 236 -6.75 -2.98 -15.50
CA LEU A 236 -7.20 -2.66 -14.16
C LEU A 236 -6.76 -1.24 -13.76
N ILE A 237 -5.47 -0.92 -13.90
CA ILE A 237 -4.93 0.40 -13.55
C ILE A 237 -5.58 1.49 -14.40
N HIS A 238 -5.69 1.29 -15.71
CA HIS A 238 -6.29 2.25 -16.62
C HIS A 238 -7.78 2.48 -16.31
N SER A 239 -8.53 1.42 -15.97
CA SER A 239 -9.94 1.55 -15.60
C SER A 239 -10.10 2.42 -14.35
N ILE A 240 -9.30 2.16 -13.29
CA ILE A 240 -9.34 2.93 -12.05
C ILE A 240 -8.97 4.40 -12.27
N ILE A 241 -7.93 4.67 -13.08
CA ILE A 241 -7.49 6.03 -13.36
C ILE A 241 -8.54 6.80 -14.16
N ASN A 242 -9.25 6.15 -15.08
CA ASN A 242 -10.19 6.78 -16.01
C ASN A 242 -11.64 6.80 -15.50
N GLU A 243 -12.08 5.82 -14.72
CA GLU A 243 -13.45 5.69 -14.20
C GLU A 243 -13.94 6.94 -13.46
N LEU A 244 -13.05 7.62 -12.82
CA LEU A 244 -13.36 8.84 -12.08
C LEU A 244 -13.34 10.11 -12.97
N GLN A 245 -13.32 10.03 -14.30
CA GLN A 245 -13.39 11.19 -15.21
C GLN A 245 -14.83 11.59 -15.57
N THR A 246 -15.81 10.75 -15.23
CA THR A 246 -17.24 10.98 -15.36
C THR A 246 -17.85 11.42 -14.06
#